data_1d08211a4532d61ad6813a7d8ee18ccd
#
_entry.id   1d08211a4532d61ad6813a7d8ee18ccd
#
_cell.length_a   1.000
_cell.length_b   1.000
_cell.length_c   1.000
_cell.angle_alpha   90.00
_cell.angle_beta   90.00
_cell.angle_gamma   90.00
#
_symmetry.space_group_name_H-M   'P 1'
#
loop_
_entity.id
_entity.type
_entity.pdbx_description
1 polymer ?
#
loop_
_entity_poly.entity_id
_entity_poly.type
_entity_poly.pdbx_seq_one_letter_code
_entity_poly.pdbx_strand_id
1 'polypeptide(L)'
;MAYPTIDAPYGLKPVNLIGGQAYAGSTREYPILNNLGTGIFYGDLVALTRGNLQRISVTTGTAGTVVGVFLGCSYTDPNTNQKTFRQNYPASTAAGDIVGIVADDPDLVFKAVVCSATTTVASGAQAMVGQNLAMINNTGSTSTGNSKNAVLAPDDTPATTDALPLRMLSVVEDSMTSLGTATYASISTATVTCSALPQALVVGTDVGSLDSNGNYVASGSFVDTAASAGATTVVLNQAPIATLNSTLVFRQYPEVLVKLNFGQHEYYDATGTA
;
A
#
# COMPACT_ATOMS: atom_id res chain seq x y z
N MET A 1 -7.50 9.98 23.29
CA MET A 1 -7.46 8.52 23.06
C MET A 1 -6.22 8.26 22.20
N ALA A 2 -5.37 7.33 22.60
CA ALA A 2 -4.30 6.88 21.72
C ALA A 2 -4.94 6.08 20.58
N TYR A 3 -4.82 6.56 19.37
CA TYR A 3 -5.21 5.79 18.19
C TYR A 3 -4.26 4.61 18.04
N PRO A 4 -4.74 3.44 17.55
CA PRO A 4 -3.84 2.33 17.29
C PRO A 4 -2.81 2.78 16.25
N THR A 5 -1.56 2.85 16.65
CA THR A 5 -0.43 3.12 15.77
C THR A 5 -0.13 1.86 14.96
N ILE A 6 0.08 2.03 13.68
CA ILE A 6 0.50 0.95 12.78
C ILE A 6 2.02 0.95 12.75
N ASP A 7 2.62 -0.08 13.34
CA ASP A 7 4.07 -0.16 13.51
C ASP A 7 4.78 -0.84 12.34
N ALA A 8 4.07 -1.61 11.52
CA ALA A 8 4.67 -2.38 10.43
C ALA A 8 3.66 -2.73 9.33
N PRO A 9 4.14 -2.90 8.08
CA PRO A 9 3.30 -3.37 6.99
C PRO A 9 2.89 -4.85 7.17
N TYR A 10 1.74 -5.19 6.59
CA TYR A 10 1.12 -6.51 6.73
C TYR A 10 0.61 -7.09 5.40
N GLY A 11 1.05 -6.56 4.26
CA GLY A 11 0.57 -6.94 2.93
C GLY A 11 -0.77 -6.30 2.57
N LEU A 12 -1.45 -6.87 1.58
CA LEU A 12 -2.76 -6.44 1.13
C LEU A 12 -3.85 -7.30 1.76
N LYS A 13 -4.86 -6.65 2.35
CA LYS A 13 -6.02 -7.33 2.96
C LYS A 13 -7.28 -6.98 2.19
N PRO A 14 -8.03 -7.96 1.63
CA PRO A 14 -9.28 -7.68 0.94
C PRO A 14 -10.32 -7.13 1.94
N VAL A 15 -11.05 -6.10 1.52
CA VAL A 15 -12.06 -5.42 2.34
C VAL A 15 -13.44 -5.49 1.71
N ASN A 16 -13.59 -4.96 0.49
CA ASN A 16 -14.84 -4.90 -0.24
C ASN A 16 -14.59 -4.88 -1.76
N LEU A 17 -15.66 -4.81 -2.53
CA LEU A 17 -15.60 -4.53 -3.96
C LEU A 17 -15.76 -3.02 -4.22
N ILE A 18 -15.23 -2.53 -5.33
CA ILE A 18 -15.30 -1.11 -5.70
C ILE A 18 -16.76 -0.58 -5.78
N GLY A 19 -17.71 -1.45 -6.07
CA GLY A 19 -19.14 -1.13 -6.04
C GLY A 19 -19.79 -1.06 -4.67
N GLY A 20 -19.02 -1.15 -3.58
CA GLY A 20 -19.51 -1.10 -2.21
C GLY A 20 -20.08 -2.42 -1.68
N GLN A 21 -20.01 -3.49 -2.44
CA GLN A 21 -20.40 -4.82 -1.96
C GLN A 21 -19.33 -5.39 -1.02
N ALA A 22 -19.76 -6.06 0.04
CA ALA A 22 -18.85 -6.74 0.95
C ALA A 22 -18.11 -7.87 0.22
N TYR A 23 -16.82 -8.03 0.52
CA TYR A 23 -16.05 -9.19 0.07
C TYR A 23 -16.58 -10.46 0.75
N ALA A 24 -17.19 -11.35 -0.02
CA ALA A 24 -17.80 -12.59 0.46
C ALA A 24 -16.85 -13.80 0.39
N GLY A 25 -15.54 -13.59 0.19
CA GLY A 25 -14.55 -14.67 0.13
C GLY A 25 -14.45 -15.35 -1.24
N SER A 26 -14.78 -14.63 -2.32
CA SER A 26 -14.56 -15.12 -3.68
C SER A 26 -13.07 -15.34 -3.92
N THR A 27 -12.68 -16.57 -4.17
CA THR A 27 -11.29 -16.96 -4.41
C THR A 27 -11.20 -17.97 -5.53
N ARG A 28 -10.04 -18.03 -6.17
CA ARG A 28 -9.70 -19.05 -7.15
C ARG A 28 -8.45 -19.80 -6.71
N GLU A 29 -8.39 -21.07 -7.09
CA GLU A 29 -7.26 -21.93 -6.81
C GLU A 29 -6.33 -22.04 -8.02
N TYR A 30 -5.01 -21.88 -7.76
CA TYR A 30 -3.96 -22.02 -8.77
C TYR A 30 -2.87 -22.97 -8.29
N PRO A 31 -2.32 -23.80 -9.18
CA PRO A 31 -1.21 -24.68 -8.81
C PRO A 31 0.05 -23.89 -8.46
N ILE A 32 0.79 -24.34 -7.47
CA ILE A 32 2.14 -23.89 -7.15
C ILE A 32 3.12 -24.98 -7.53
N LEU A 33 4.22 -24.61 -8.18
CA LEU A 33 5.26 -25.58 -8.57
C LEU A 33 5.81 -26.33 -7.36
N ASN A 34 5.94 -27.64 -7.52
CA ASN A 34 6.66 -28.46 -6.57
C ASN A 34 8.06 -27.90 -6.33
N ASN A 35 8.44 -27.78 -5.07
CA ASN A 35 9.75 -27.32 -4.64
C ASN A 35 10.09 -25.88 -5.10
N LEU A 36 9.09 -24.99 -5.24
CA LEU A 36 9.30 -23.58 -5.52
C LEU A 36 10.16 -22.94 -4.42
N GLY A 37 11.33 -22.41 -4.78
CA GLY A 37 12.33 -21.89 -3.84
C GLY A 37 11.94 -20.59 -3.12
N THR A 38 10.81 -19.96 -3.50
CA THR A 38 10.35 -18.69 -2.92
C THR A 38 9.07 -18.90 -2.12
N GLY A 39 9.07 -18.50 -0.86
CA GLY A 39 7.87 -18.51 -0.03
C GLY A 39 6.86 -17.45 -0.45
N ILE A 40 5.58 -17.78 -0.33
CA ILE A 40 4.46 -16.85 -0.59
C ILE A 40 3.68 -16.68 0.71
N PHE A 41 3.38 -15.43 1.08
CA PHE A 41 2.75 -15.09 2.36
C PHE A 41 1.37 -14.47 2.15
N TYR A 42 0.51 -14.61 3.13
CA TYR A 42 -0.82 -14.00 3.12
C TYR A 42 -0.73 -12.49 2.90
N GLY A 43 -1.36 -11.99 1.84
CA GLY A 43 -1.31 -10.58 1.47
C GLY A 43 -0.19 -10.23 0.47
N ASP A 44 0.55 -11.22 -0.06
CA ASP A 44 1.48 -11.01 -1.17
C ASP A 44 0.74 -10.87 -2.50
N LEU A 45 1.23 -9.99 -3.38
CA LEU A 45 0.84 -10.01 -4.79
C LEU A 45 1.45 -11.22 -5.49
N VAL A 46 0.66 -11.86 -6.32
CA VAL A 46 1.04 -13.05 -7.08
C VAL A 46 0.70 -12.90 -8.57
N ALA A 47 1.48 -13.59 -9.38
CA ALA A 47 1.34 -13.67 -10.83
C ALA A 47 1.36 -15.12 -11.29
N LEU A 48 0.94 -15.38 -12.51
CA LEU A 48 1.07 -16.67 -13.15
C LEU A 48 2.31 -16.71 -14.05
N THR A 49 3.08 -17.77 -13.93
CA THR A 49 4.19 -18.08 -14.83
C THR A 49 3.99 -19.49 -15.35
N ARG A 50 3.75 -19.62 -16.64
CA ARG A 50 3.42 -20.92 -17.27
C ARG A 50 2.30 -21.66 -16.54
N GLY A 51 1.25 -20.92 -16.12
CA GLY A 51 0.09 -21.44 -15.42
C GLY A 51 0.31 -21.79 -13.94
N ASN A 52 1.48 -21.52 -13.37
CA ASN A 52 1.77 -21.75 -11.96
C ASN A 52 1.90 -20.44 -11.20
N LEU A 53 1.39 -20.43 -9.96
CA LEU A 53 1.41 -19.27 -9.09
C LEU A 53 2.82 -19.00 -8.58
N GLN A 54 3.24 -17.74 -8.68
CA GLN A 54 4.49 -17.26 -8.12
C GLN A 54 4.28 -15.93 -7.40
N ARG A 55 5.09 -15.69 -6.37
CA ARG A 55 5.17 -14.36 -5.77
C ARG A 55 5.78 -13.39 -6.77
N ILE A 56 5.09 -12.29 -7.02
CA ILE A 56 5.62 -11.25 -7.89
C ILE A 56 6.74 -10.49 -7.16
N SER A 57 7.84 -10.25 -7.87
CA SER A 57 8.91 -9.38 -7.40
C SER A 57 8.82 -8.06 -8.15
N VAL A 58 8.01 -7.14 -7.64
CA VAL A 58 7.94 -5.77 -8.19
C VAL A 58 8.96 -4.94 -7.44
N THR A 59 10.04 -4.56 -8.10
CA THR A 59 10.87 -3.46 -7.64
C THR A 59 10.21 -2.15 -8.05
N THR A 60 10.49 -1.09 -7.30
CA THR A 60 9.98 0.26 -7.58
C THR A 60 10.11 0.60 -9.07
N GLY A 61 8.99 0.89 -9.72
CA GLY A 61 8.96 1.25 -11.15
C GLY A 61 9.01 0.10 -12.17
N THR A 62 8.91 -1.15 -11.73
CA THR A 62 8.85 -2.29 -12.64
C THR A 62 7.39 -2.68 -12.90
N ALA A 63 7.02 -2.73 -14.18
CA ALA A 63 5.77 -3.34 -14.62
C ALA A 63 5.72 -4.82 -14.21
N GLY A 64 4.61 -5.27 -13.73
CA GLY A 64 4.42 -6.67 -13.40
C GLY A 64 2.95 -7.04 -13.49
N THR A 65 2.64 -8.00 -14.35
CA THR A 65 1.29 -8.55 -14.44
C THR A 65 0.94 -9.26 -13.15
N VAL A 66 -0.20 -8.96 -12.57
CA VAL A 66 -0.67 -9.47 -11.28
C VAL A 66 -1.97 -10.24 -11.48
N VAL A 67 -2.07 -11.46 -10.97
CA VAL A 67 -3.35 -12.21 -10.99
C VAL A 67 -4.21 -11.88 -9.79
N GLY A 68 -3.62 -11.56 -8.65
CA GLY A 68 -4.37 -11.27 -7.42
C GLY A 68 -3.51 -11.24 -6.17
N VAL A 69 -4.16 -11.40 -5.04
CA VAL A 69 -3.55 -11.43 -3.71
C VAL A 69 -3.66 -12.82 -3.09
N PHE A 70 -2.55 -13.36 -2.63
CA PHE A 70 -2.48 -14.68 -2.01
C PHE A 70 -3.10 -14.68 -0.62
N LEU A 71 -4.00 -15.64 -0.37
CA LEU A 71 -4.71 -15.80 0.91
C LEU A 71 -4.35 -17.08 1.66
N GLY A 72 -3.64 -18.00 1.04
CA GLY A 72 -3.23 -19.24 1.66
C GLY A 72 -2.97 -20.34 0.65
N CYS A 73 -2.62 -21.52 1.14
CA CYS A 73 -2.42 -22.70 0.29
C CYS A 73 -2.86 -23.98 1.00
N SER A 74 -3.03 -25.00 0.19
CA SER A 74 -3.22 -26.36 0.68
C SER A 74 -2.31 -27.33 -0.06
N TYR A 75 -1.82 -28.34 0.63
CA TYR A 75 -1.00 -29.41 0.06
C TYR A 75 -0.99 -30.62 0.99
N THR A 76 -0.59 -31.77 0.48
CA THR A 76 -0.30 -32.95 1.33
C THR A 76 1.13 -32.86 1.85
N ASP A 77 1.28 -32.77 3.16
CA ASP A 77 2.61 -32.67 3.80
C ASP A 77 3.42 -33.94 3.52
N PRO A 78 4.60 -33.82 2.88
CA PRO A 78 5.39 -34.99 2.49
C PRO A 78 5.93 -35.81 3.67
N ASN A 79 5.97 -35.24 4.88
CA ASN A 79 6.47 -35.92 6.07
C ASN A 79 5.36 -36.66 6.81
N THR A 80 4.16 -36.09 6.88
CA THR A 80 3.04 -36.64 7.65
C THR A 80 1.99 -37.35 6.79
N ASN A 81 2.03 -37.13 5.46
CA ASN A 81 1.02 -37.54 4.48
C ASN A 81 -0.39 -37.05 4.81
N GLN A 82 -0.51 -35.91 5.49
CA GLN A 82 -1.78 -35.30 5.85
C GLN A 82 -2.04 -34.05 5.00
N LYS A 83 -3.29 -33.82 4.60
CA LYS A 83 -3.70 -32.61 3.93
C LYS A 83 -3.57 -31.43 4.91
N THR A 84 -2.78 -30.46 4.54
CA THR A 84 -2.45 -29.29 5.36
C THR A 84 -2.93 -28.03 4.68
N PHE A 85 -3.55 -27.15 5.46
CA PHE A 85 -3.93 -25.79 5.05
C PHE A 85 -3.04 -24.81 5.77
N ARG A 86 -2.41 -23.91 5.02
CA ARG A 86 -1.51 -22.89 5.58
C ARG A 86 -1.82 -21.51 5.05
N GLN A 87 -1.58 -20.53 5.90
CA GLN A 87 -1.67 -19.11 5.54
C GLN A 87 -0.52 -18.65 4.64
N ASN A 88 0.61 -19.35 4.67
CA ASN A 88 1.74 -19.11 3.79
C ASN A 88 2.18 -20.40 3.10
N TYR A 89 2.73 -20.26 1.90
CA TYR A 89 3.47 -21.34 1.25
C TYR A 89 4.92 -21.33 1.74
N PRO A 90 5.38 -22.37 2.44
CA PRO A 90 6.80 -22.49 2.81
C PRO A 90 7.64 -22.78 1.57
N ALA A 91 8.74 -22.03 1.40
CA ALA A 91 9.66 -22.27 0.29
C ALA A 91 10.14 -23.72 0.27
N SER A 92 10.35 -24.25 -0.93
CA SER A 92 10.90 -25.60 -1.17
C SER A 92 10.06 -26.75 -0.59
N THR A 93 8.74 -26.56 -0.51
CA THR A 93 7.82 -27.65 -0.13
C THR A 93 7.78 -28.70 -1.25
N ALA A 94 8.17 -29.93 -0.94
CA ALA A 94 8.23 -31.04 -1.89
C ALA A 94 6.90 -31.82 -1.92
N ALA A 95 5.84 -31.20 -2.44
CA ALA A 95 4.53 -31.84 -2.62
C ALA A 95 4.06 -31.68 -4.07
N GLY A 96 3.33 -32.63 -4.59
CA GLY A 96 2.84 -32.62 -5.97
C GLY A 96 1.44 -32.02 -6.15
N ASP A 97 0.74 -31.74 -5.06
CA ASP A 97 -0.65 -31.30 -5.04
C ASP A 97 -0.83 -29.91 -4.40
N ILE A 98 0.17 -29.04 -4.55
CA ILE A 98 0.16 -27.72 -3.92
C ILE A 98 -0.76 -26.78 -4.70
N VAL A 99 -1.74 -26.21 -3.99
CA VAL A 99 -2.70 -25.26 -4.54
C VAL A 99 -2.70 -23.98 -3.71
N GLY A 100 -2.49 -22.85 -4.36
CA GLY A 100 -2.60 -21.52 -3.76
C GLY A 100 -4.00 -20.94 -3.93
N ILE A 101 -4.53 -20.35 -2.89
CA ILE A 101 -5.84 -19.69 -2.84
C ILE A 101 -5.60 -18.20 -3.05
N VAL A 102 -6.22 -17.62 -4.07
CA VAL A 102 -5.98 -16.25 -4.52
C VAL A 102 -7.30 -15.48 -4.60
N ALA A 103 -7.30 -14.27 -4.07
CA ALA A 103 -8.33 -13.28 -4.34
C ALA A 103 -7.97 -12.59 -5.66
N ASP A 104 -8.61 -12.99 -6.74
CA ASP A 104 -8.28 -12.61 -8.12
C ASP A 104 -9.34 -11.75 -8.82
N ASP A 105 -10.34 -11.31 -8.09
CA ASP A 105 -11.35 -10.39 -8.62
C ASP A 105 -10.74 -9.01 -8.85
N PRO A 106 -10.74 -8.49 -10.10
CA PRO A 106 -10.14 -7.20 -10.42
C PRO A 106 -10.84 -6.00 -9.76
N ASP A 107 -12.05 -6.17 -9.26
CA ASP A 107 -12.82 -5.13 -8.59
C ASP A 107 -12.63 -5.14 -7.06
N LEU A 108 -11.78 -6.03 -6.55
CA LEU A 108 -11.44 -6.08 -5.14
C LEU A 108 -10.67 -4.83 -4.68
N VAL A 109 -11.09 -4.33 -3.53
CA VAL A 109 -10.43 -3.26 -2.79
C VAL A 109 -9.66 -3.87 -1.63
N PHE A 110 -8.41 -3.47 -1.51
CA PHE A 110 -7.50 -3.94 -0.48
C PHE A 110 -7.11 -2.80 0.45
N LYS A 111 -6.99 -3.10 1.72
CA LYS A 111 -6.36 -2.22 2.71
C LYS A 111 -4.88 -2.55 2.81
N ALA A 112 -4.02 -1.53 2.79
CA ALA A 112 -2.58 -1.68 2.86
C ALA A 112 -1.92 -0.53 3.62
N VAL A 113 -0.72 -0.79 4.15
CA VAL A 113 0.10 0.22 4.84
C VAL A 113 1.00 0.93 3.83
N VAL A 114 1.16 2.24 3.99
CA VAL A 114 2.08 3.06 3.22
C VAL A 114 3.43 3.11 3.91
N CYS A 115 4.51 2.86 3.18
CA CYS A 115 5.89 2.95 3.67
C CYS A 115 6.75 3.80 2.74
N SER A 116 7.71 4.54 3.30
CA SER A 116 8.70 5.30 2.52
C SER A 116 9.89 4.45 2.08
N ALA A 117 10.22 3.43 2.88
CA ALA A 117 11.25 2.45 2.56
C ALA A 117 10.94 1.16 3.33
N THR A 118 11.31 0.01 2.79
CA THR A 118 11.11 -1.31 3.39
C THR A 118 9.91 -1.42 4.34
N THR A 119 10.12 -1.22 5.65
CA THR A 119 9.09 -1.30 6.71
C THR A 119 8.88 0.03 7.44
N THR A 120 9.49 1.12 6.98
CA THR A 120 9.33 2.45 7.59
C THR A 120 7.98 3.03 7.21
N VAL A 121 7.06 3.06 8.17
CA VAL A 121 5.71 3.56 7.95
C VAL A 121 5.74 5.04 7.59
N ALA A 122 5.02 5.37 6.52
CA ALA A 122 4.84 6.71 5.98
C ALA A 122 3.35 7.08 6.01
N SER A 123 2.95 8.00 5.17
CA SER A 123 1.55 8.45 5.09
C SER A 123 1.04 8.40 3.65
N GLY A 124 -0.23 8.05 3.49
CA GLY A 124 -1.00 8.43 2.33
C GLY A 124 -1.55 9.84 2.48
N ALA A 125 -1.91 10.47 1.38
CA ALA A 125 -2.56 11.78 1.37
C ALA A 125 -3.77 11.77 0.44
N GLN A 126 -4.72 12.66 0.69
CA GLN A 126 -5.88 12.84 -0.18
C GLN A 126 -5.45 13.20 -1.62
N ALA A 127 -4.37 13.94 -1.78
CA ALA A 127 -3.81 14.30 -3.08
C ALA A 127 -3.28 13.12 -3.92
N MET A 128 -3.08 11.95 -3.30
CA MET A 128 -2.64 10.73 -3.99
C MET A 128 -3.81 9.89 -4.53
N VAL A 129 -5.04 10.24 -4.20
CA VAL A 129 -6.23 9.47 -4.63
C VAL A 129 -6.36 9.53 -6.14
N GLY A 130 -6.60 8.37 -6.76
CA GLY A 130 -6.69 8.19 -8.20
C GLY A 130 -5.35 7.94 -8.89
N GLN A 131 -4.24 7.95 -8.15
CA GLN A 131 -2.90 7.75 -8.69
C GLN A 131 -2.46 6.29 -8.61
N ASN A 132 -1.49 5.93 -9.46
CA ASN A 132 -0.89 4.61 -9.44
C ASN A 132 0.26 4.58 -8.44
N LEU A 133 0.37 3.49 -7.69
CA LEU A 133 1.34 3.31 -6.62
C LEU A 133 2.18 2.06 -6.86
N ALA A 134 3.45 2.18 -6.56
CA ALA A 134 4.36 1.05 -6.50
C ALA A 134 4.14 0.25 -5.20
N MET A 135 4.65 -0.97 -5.18
CA MET A 135 4.67 -1.81 -4.00
C MET A 135 6.10 -2.04 -3.53
N ILE A 136 6.30 -2.07 -2.22
CA ILE A 136 7.54 -2.52 -1.59
C ILE A 136 7.43 -4.01 -1.31
N ASN A 137 8.35 -4.80 -1.87
CA ASN A 137 8.46 -6.21 -1.64
C ASN A 137 9.37 -6.50 -0.44
N ASN A 138 8.75 -6.87 0.68
CA ASN A 138 9.46 -7.33 1.87
C ASN A 138 9.31 -8.84 2.05
N THR A 139 10.30 -9.47 2.66
CA THR A 139 10.17 -10.87 3.06
C THR A 139 9.11 -10.98 4.16
N GLY A 140 8.11 -11.85 3.96
CA GLY A 140 7.06 -12.08 4.94
C GLY A 140 7.57 -12.78 6.21
N SER A 141 6.68 -12.94 7.17
CA SER A 141 6.99 -13.61 8.45
C SER A 141 6.63 -15.09 8.38
N THR A 142 7.61 -15.96 8.50
CA THR A 142 7.38 -17.41 8.57
C THR A 142 6.68 -17.84 9.86
N SER A 143 6.80 -17.04 10.92
CA SER A 143 6.15 -17.33 12.21
C SER A 143 4.66 -17.03 12.20
N THR A 144 4.24 -15.94 11.51
CA THR A 144 2.83 -15.54 11.45
C THR A 144 2.15 -15.91 10.14
N GLY A 145 2.93 -16.23 9.10
CA GLY A 145 2.42 -16.46 7.75
C GLY A 145 2.00 -15.19 7.00
N ASN A 146 2.14 -14.01 7.60
CA ASN A 146 1.76 -12.74 7.00
C ASN A 146 2.86 -12.15 6.11
N SER A 147 2.44 -11.53 5.03
CA SER A 147 3.28 -10.64 4.23
C SER A 147 3.76 -9.43 5.05
N LYS A 148 4.86 -8.83 4.60
CA LYS A 148 5.31 -7.51 5.03
C LYS A 148 5.39 -6.53 3.86
N ASN A 149 4.71 -6.84 2.76
CA ASN A 149 4.62 -5.93 1.63
C ASN A 149 3.88 -4.66 2.02
N ALA A 150 4.23 -3.56 1.39
CA ALA A 150 3.67 -2.25 1.65
C ALA A 150 3.43 -1.51 0.33
N VAL A 151 2.58 -0.51 0.38
CA VAL A 151 2.49 0.49 -0.69
C VAL A 151 3.63 1.48 -0.53
N LEU A 152 4.36 1.77 -1.60
CA LEU A 152 5.41 2.79 -1.58
C LEU A 152 4.79 4.18 -1.56
N ALA A 153 5.16 4.99 -0.58
CA ALA A 153 4.86 6.42 -0.61
C ALA A 153 5.59 7.06 -1.81
N PRO A 154 4.93 7.86 -2.63
CA PRO A 154 5.60 8.54 -3.74
C PRO A 154 6.63 9.53 -3.19
N ASP A 155 7.86 9.42 -3.69
CA ASP A 155 8.96 10.31 -3.30
C ASP A 155 8.88 11.66 -4.01
N ASP A 156 8.15 11.73 -5.12
CA ASP A 156 8.05 12.91 -5.98
C ASP A 156 6.63 13.09 -6.50
N THR A 157 6.52 13.41 -7.77
CA THR A 157 5.24 13.52 -8.44
C THR A 157 4.46 12.22 -8.43
N PRO A 158 3.17 12.30 -8.17
CA PRO A 158 2.27 11.16 -8.26
C PRO A 158 2.43 10.42 -9.59
N ALA A 159 2.61 9.12 -9.52
CA ALA A 159 2.84 8.33 -10.70
C ALA A 159 1.57 8.19 -11.54
N THR A 160 1.63 8.66 -12.76
CA THR A 160 0.56 8.50 -13.77
C THR A 160 0.81 7.29 -14.66
N THR A 161 1.95 6.62 -14.53
CA THR A 161 2.31 5.47 -15.35
C THR A 161 1.42 4.28 -15.06
N ASP A 162 0.91 3.66 -16.10
CA ASP A 162 0.09 2.46 -16.05
C ASP A 162 0.86 1.19 -15.63
N ALA A 163 2.20 1.27 -15.65
CA ALA A 163 3.07 0.15 -15.27
C ALA A 163 3.04 -0.21 -13.78
N LEU A 164 2.47 0.63 -12.91
CA LEU A 164 2.42 0.38 -11.48
C LEU A 164 1.25 -0.51 -11.09
N PRO A 165 1.44 -1.49 -10.19
CA PRO A 165 0.47 -2.55 -9.94
C PRO A 165 -0.76 -2.12 -9.16
N LEU A 166 -0.71 -1.01 -8.44
CA LEU A 166 -1.77 -0.57 -7.53
C LEU A 166 -2.29 0.80 -7.93
N ARG A 167 -3.57 1.05 -7.65
CA ARG A 167 -4.19 2.38 -7.72
C ARG A 167 -4.83 2.74 -6.40
N MET A 168 -4.55 3.93 -5.90
CA MET A 168 -5.14 4.43 -4.67
C MET A 168 -6.58 4.89 -4.89
N LEU A 169 -7.49 4.41 -4.03
CA LEU A 169 -8.91 4.78 -4.04
C LEU A 169 -9.24 5.82 -2.98
N SER A 170 -8.71 5.65 -1.78
CA SER A 170 -8.92 6.58 -0.66
C SER A 170 -7.89 6.37 0.44
N VAL A 171 -7.79 7.33 1.33
CA VAL A 171 -7.17 7.16 2.65
C VAL A 171 -8.15 6.42 3.58
N VAL A 172 -7.63 5.78 4.62
CA VAL A 172 -8.44 5.17 5.69
C VAL A 172 -8.56 6.19 6.81
N GLU A 173 -9.70 6.87 6.90
CA GLU A 173 -9.93 7.93 7.88
C GLU A 173 -9.78 7.46 9.34
N ASP A 174 -10.16 6.23 9.64
CA ASP A 174 -10.02 5.63 10.98
C ASP A 174 -8.56 5.46 11.41
N SER A 175 -7.60 5.50 10.46
CA SER A 175 -6.16 5.46 10.74
C SER A 175 -5.53 6.83 10.94
N MET A 176 -6.30 7.90 10.75
CA MET A 176 -5.81 9.28 10.79
C MET A 176 -5.19 9.64 12.14
N THR A 177 -3.97 10.17 12.08
CA THR A 177 -3.28 10.76 13.23
C THR A 177 -2.99 12.24 12.96
N SER A 178 -3.42 13.12 13.86
CA SER A 178 -3.06 14.53 13.79
C SER A 178 -1.65 14.73 14.37
N LEU A 179 -0.77 15.31 13.59
CA LEU A 179 0.59 15.63 13.99
C LEU A 179 0.75 17.06 14.55
N GLY A 180 -0.39 17.71 14.82
CA GLY A 180 -0.46 19.04 15.40
C GLY A 180 -0.59 20.14 14.35
N THR A 181 -0.36 21.38 14.79
CA THR A 181 -0.52 22.60 13.98
C THR A 181 0.73 23.44 14.03
N ALA A 182 0.96 24.24 12.97
CA ALA A 182 2.01 25.24 12.92
C ALA A 182 1.45 26.54 12.35
N THR A 183 2.05 27.68 12.72
CA THR A 183 1.66 28.98 12.15
C THR A 183 2.31 29.12 10.78
N TYR A 184 1.51 29.36 9.75
CA TYR A 184 1.99 29.65 8.39
C TYR A 184 2.67 30.99 8.34
N ALA A 185 3.81 31.10 7.70
CA ALA A 185 4.54 32.35 7.47
C ALA A 185 4.57 32.70 5.98
N SER A 186 5.06 31.81 5.13
CA SER A 186 5.18 32.04 3.69
C SER A 186 5.35 30.72 2.93
N ILE A 187 5.22 30.82 1.62
CA ILE A 187 5.54 29.71 0.71
C ILE A 187 6.38 30.24 -0.46
N SER A 188 7.37 29.45 -0.87
CA SER A 188 8.15 29.67 -2.07
C SER A 188 8.13 28.39 -2.90
N THR A 189 7.46 28.41 -4.03
CA THR A 189 7.20 27.24 -4.88
C THR A 189 6.51 26.12 -4.08
N ALA A 190 7.23 25.10 -3.67
CA ALA A 190 6.72 23.97 -2.88
C ALA A 190 7.28 23.95 -1.44
N THR A 191 8.08 24.95 -1.03
CA THR A 191 8.63 25.03 0.32
C THR A 191 7.80 25.98 1.17
N VAL A 192 7.16 25.44 2.20
CA VAL A 192 6.38 26.18 3.19
C VAL A 192 7.28 26.56 4.36
N THR A 193 7.28 27.85 4.74
CA THR A 193 7.88 28.34 5.99
C THR A 193 6.80 28.49 7.04
N CYS A 194 7.05 27.98 8.24
CA CYS A 194 6.09 27.97 9.34
C CYS A 194 6.79 28.13 10.70
N SER A 195 6.02 28.21 11.77
CA SER A 195 6.56 28.06 13.13
C SER A 195 7.14 26.67 13.33
N ALA A 196 7.96 26.48 14.37
CA ALA A 196 8.54 25.19 14.70
C ALA A 196 7.49 24.07 14.76
N LEU A 197 7.75 22.99 14.03
CA LEU A 197 6.86 21.83 13.96
C LEU A 197 6.77 21.15 15.35
N PRO A 198 5.56 20.82 15.83
CA PRO A 198 5.38 20.16 17.13
C PRO A 198 5.87 18.71 17.13
N GLN A 199 5.83 18.05 15.97
CA GLN A 199 6.25 16.65 15.77
C GLN A 199 6.98 16.50 14.43
N ALA A 200 7.71 15.39 14.28
CA ALA A 200 8.28 15.02 12.98
C ALA A 200 7.19 14.68 11.98
N LEU A 201 7.38 15.11 10.74
CA LEU A 201 6.51 14.77 9.61
C LEU A 201 7.20 13.71 8.76
N VAL A 202 6.44 12.70 8.38
CA VAL A 202 6.89 11.66 7.44
C VAL A 202 6.48 12.01 6.02
N VAL A 203 7.12 11.38 5.04
CA VAL A 203 6.73 11.49 3.61
C VAL A 203 5.27 11.08 3.45
N GLY A 204 4.56 11.81 2.60
CA GLY A 204 3.14 11.58 2.34
C GLY A 204 2.19 12.20 3.37
N THR A 205 2.69 12.86 4.43
CA THR A 205 1.83 13.58 5.38
C THR A 205 0.98 14.61 4.64
N ASP A 206 -0.34 14.51 4.80
CA ASP A 206 -1.29 15.43 4.18
C ASP A 206 -1.21 16.80 4.85
N VAL A 207 -1.15 17.85 4.05
CA VAL A 207 -1.00 19.22 4.51
C VAL A 207 -2.24 20.02 4.16
N GLY A 208 -2.77 20.73 5.12
CA GLY A 208 -3.87 21.64 4.95
C GLY A 208 -3.78 22.82 5.90
N SER A 209 -4.82 23.62 5.93
CA SER A 209 -4.94 24.76 6.85
C SER A 209 -6.36 24.86 7.41
N LEU A 210 -6.53 25.62 8.48
CA LEU A 210 -7.86 25.90 9.03
C LEU A 210 -8.45 27.15 8.37
N ASP A 211 -9.70 27.09 7.97
CA ASP A 211 -10.47 28.28 7.57
C ASP A 211 -10.84 29.18 8.77
N SER A 212 -11.54 30.29 8.51
CA SER A 212 -12.00 31.21 9.55
C SER A 212 -12.98 30.59 10.53
N ASN A 213 -13.59 29.44 10.19
CA ASN A 213 -14.55 28.72 11.02
C ASN A 213 -13.89 27.55 11.78
N GLY A 214 -12.57 27.35 11.58
CA GLY A 214 -11.82 26.24 12.17
C GLY A 214 -11.97 24.90 11.43
N ASN A 215 -12.52 24.90 10.21
CA ASN A 215 -12.62 23.69 9.41
C ASN A 215 -11.30 23.42 8.67
N TYR A 216 -10.96 22.15 8.50
CA TYR A 216 -9.81 21.73 7.72
C TYR A 216 -10.06 21.95 6.22
N VAL A 217 -9.13 22.62 5.58
CA VAL A 217 -9.08 22.82 4.13
C VAL A 217 -7.81 22.16 3.62
N ALA A 218 -7.96 21.11 2.80
CA ALA A 218 -6.82 20.43 2.19
C ALA A 218 -6.09 21.34 1.20
N SER A 219 -4.76 21.33 1.23
CA SER A 219 -3.95 22.10 0.29
C SER A 219 -3.87 21.46 -1.11
N GLY A 220 -4.18 20.18 -1.24
CA GLY A 220 -3.94 19.37 -2.42
C GLY A 220 -2.48 18.96 -2.59
N SER A 221 -1.67 19.07 -1.52
CA SER A 221 -0.26 18.74 -1.50
C SER A 221 0.08 17.93 -0.25
N PHE A 222 1.15 17.19 -0.28
CA PHE A 222 1.66 16.40 0.83
C PHE A 222 3.16 16.65 1.04
N VAL A 223 3.66 16.22 2.19
CA VAL A 223 5.08 16.31 2.53
C VAL A 223 5.89 15.38 1.64
N ASP A 224 6.79 15.96 0.86
CA ASP A 224 7.70 15.25 -0.03
C ASP A 224 8.93 14.73 0.72
N THR A 225 9.57 15.60 1.46
CA THR A 225 10.75 15.28 2.26
C THR A 225 10.41 15.30 3.74
N ALA A 226 10.71 14.22 4.46
CA ALA A 226 10.46 14.12 5.89
C ALA A 226 11.11 15.30 6.66
N ALA A 227 10.37 15.87 7.60
CA ALA A 227 10.82 16.99 8.42
C ALA A 227 10.90 16.60 9.89
N SER A 228 11.97 17.02 10.58
CA SER A 228 12.15 16.75 12.01
C SER A 228 11.25 17.64 12.87
N ALA A 229 10.93 17.20 14.08
CA ALA A 229 10.32 18.07 15.09
C ALA A 229 11.19 19.32 15.33
N GLY A 230 10.55 20.48 15.45
CA GLY A 230 11.25 21.76 15.58
C GLY A 230 11.69 22.41 14.25
N ALA A 231 11.58 21.72 13.12
CA ALA A 231 11.85 22.34 11.81
C ALA A 231 10.87 23.49 11.54
N THR A 232 11.34 24.49 10.81
CA THR A 232 10.55 25.67 10.41
C THR A 232 10.24 25.72 8.92
N THR A 233 10.65 24.70 8.19
CA THR A 233 10.40 24.55 6.75
C THR A 233 9.87 23.14 6.46
N VAL A 234 8.92 23.05 5.54
CA VAL A 234 8.34 21.81 5.04
C VAL A 234 8.37 21.83 3.52
N VAL A 235 8.97 20.80 2.92
CA VAL A 235 9.01 20.63 1.47
C VAL A 235 7.81 19.78 1.06
N LEU A 236 7.01 20.31 0.13
CA LEU A 236 5.84 19.64 -0.43
C LEU A 236 6.17 19.06 -1.81
N ASN A 237 5.42 18.07 -2.24
CA ASN A 237 5.53 17.45 -3.56
C ASN A 237 5.24 18.44 -4.70
N GLN A 238 4.40 19.44 -4.46
CA GLN A 238 4.02 20.51 -5.40
C GLN A 238 3.49 21.74 -4.67
N ALA A 239 3.36 22.83 -5.38
CA ALA A 239 2.71 24.02 -4.84
C ALA A 239 1.25 23.72 -4.48
N PRO A 240 0.75 24.16 -3.31
CA PRO A 240 -0.64 24.01 -2.91
C PRO A 240 -1.61 24.59 -3.96
N ILE A 241 -2.68 23.88 -4.24
CA ILE A 241 -3.75 24.38 -5.12
C ILE A 241 -4.73 25.28 -4.37
N ALA A 242 -4.83 25.14 -3.06
CA ALA A 242 -5.61 26.01 -2.19
C ALA A 242 -4.69 26.99 -1.44
N THR A 243 -5.18 28.21 -1.22
CA THR A 243 -4.46 29.20 -0.41
C THR A 243 -4.35 28.70 1.02
N LEU A 244 -3.12 28.67 1.54
CA LEU A 244 -2.87 28.31 2.93
C LEU A 244 -3.25 29.46 3.86
N ASN A 245 -4.03 29.14 4.88
CA ASN A 245 -4.41 30.06 5.94
C ASN A 245 -3.35 30.11 7.05
N SER A 246 -3.54 30.98 8.03
CA SER A 246 -2.59 31.25 9.12
C SER A 246 -2.23 30.02 9.97
N THR A 247 -3.11 29.00 10.05
CA THR A 247 -2.89 27.79 10.83
C THR A 247 -2.79 26.59 9.93
N LEU A 248 -1.60 26.00 9.83
CA LEU A 248 -1.35 24.75 9.11
C LEU A 248 -1.75 23.57 9.99
N VAL A 249 -2.25 22.54 9.35
CA VAL A 249 -2.62 21.24 9.98
C VAL A 249 -1.96 20.12 9.22
N PHE A 250 -1.38 19.17 9.94
CA PHE A 250 -0.69 18.00 9.39
C PHE A 250 -1.44 16.74 9.80
N ARG A 251 -1.82 15.93 8.82
CA ARG A 251 -2.55 14.67 9.02
C ARG A 251 -1.76 13.51 8.42
N GLN A 252 -1.62 12.45 9.17
CA GLN A 252 -1.00 11.23 8.72
C GLN A 252 -2.03 10.13 8.57
N TYR A 253 -2.03 9.45 7.41
CA TYR A 253 -2.88 8.31 7.09
C TYR A 253 -1.99 7.12 6.75
N PRO A 254 -1.58 6.32 7.74
CA PRO A 254 -0.68 5.19 7.49
C PRO A 254 -1.33 4.07 6.67
N GLU A 255 -2.66 4.00 6.63
CA GLU A 255 -3.40 3.03 5.83
C GLU A 255 -4.17 3.68 4.69
N VAL A 256 -4.19 2.98 3.57
CA VAL A 256 -4.89 3.39 2.35
C VAL A 256 -5.71 2.23 1.78
N LEU A 257 -6.77 2.58 1.05
CA LEU A 257 -7.49 1.63 0.20
C LEU A 257 -6.93 1.71 -1.21
N VAL A 258 -6.55 0.54 -1.73
CA VAL A 258 -6.01 0.38 -3.07
C VAL A 258 -6.74 -0.73 -3.81
N LYS A 259 -6.70 -0.67 -5.14
CA LYS A 259 -7.10 -1.77 -6.01
C LYS A 259 -5.95 -2.16 -6.93
N LEU A 260 -6.02 -3.33 -7.53
CA LEU A 260 -5.11 -3.71 -8.60
C LEU A 260 -5.34 -2.79 -9.80
N ASN A 261 -4.25 -2.28 -10.37
CA ASN A 261 -4.36 -1.42 -11.54
C ASN A 261 -4.85 -2.24 -12.73
N PHE A 262 -5.85 -1.72 -13.43
CA PHE A 262 -6.55 -2.45 -14.48
C PHE A 262 -5.62 -2.96 -15.59
N GLY A 263 -4.69 -2.12 -16.05
CA GLY A 263 -3.73 -2.50 -17.11
C GLY A 263 -2.65 -3.48 -16.67
N GLN A 264 -2.56 -3.78 -15.38
CA GLN A 264 -1.58 -4.71 -14.81
C GLN A 264 -2.22 -6.00 -14.29
N HIS A 265 -3.54 -6.11 -14.38
CA HIS A 265 -4.23 -7.33 -14.00
C HIS A 265 -4.20 -8.35 -15.14
N GLU A 266 -3.82 -9.60 -14.83
CA GLU A 266 -3.61 -10.69 -15.81
C GLU A 266 -4.79 -10.92 -16.75
N TYR A 267 -6.02 -10.70 -16.27
CA TYR A 267 -7.23 -10.89 -17.09
C TYR A 267 -7.48 -9.77 -18.10
N TYR A 268 -6.78 -8.64 -17.97
CA TYR A 268 -6.93 -7.46 -18.82
C TYR A 268 -5.63 -7.08 -19.55
N ASP A 269 -4.55 -7.79 -19.30
CA ASP A 269 -3.32 -7.61 -20.07
C ASP A 269 -3.51 -8.16 -21.48
N ALA A 270 -3.31 -7.29 -22.47
CA ALA A 270 -3.46 -7.65 -23.88
C ALA A 270 -2.37 -8.60 -24.39
N THR A 271 -1.26 -8.72 -23.67
CA THR A 271 -0.11 -9.53 -24.11
C THR A 271 -0.13 -10.95 -23.60
N GLY A 272 -0.90 -11.24 -22.52
CA GLY A 272 -0.87 -12.53 -21.85
C GLY A 272 0.51 -12.87 -21.27
N THR A 273 0.54 -13.82 -20.35
CA THR A 273 1.81 -14.33 -19.80
C THR A 273 2.28 -15.59 -20.55
N ALA A 274 3.56 -15.66 -20.83
CA ALA A 274 4.20 -16.80 -21.49
C ALA A 274 4.59 -17.90 -20.48
#